data_e48a00ed05967da252be36be605a812a
#
_entry.id   e48a00ed05967da252be36be605a812a
#
_cell.length_a   1.000
_cell.length_b   1.000
_cell.length_c   1.000
_cell.angle_alpha   90.00
_cell.angle_beta   90.00
_cell.angle_gamma   90.00
#
_symmetry.space_group_name_H-M   'P 1'
#
loop_
_entity.id
_entity.type
_entity.pdbx_description
1 polymer ?
#
loop_
_entity_poly.entity_id
_entity_poly.type
_entity_poly.pdbx_seq_one_letter_code
_entity_poly.pdbx_strand_id
1 'polypeptide(L)'
;ILIKNFNPECIVSGKNHTFGHNRSGDINYLKKFCTNNNIALEVVGPLKDCEMVISSTNIRNLIENGFIRRANYELGSIYGFYAKVVSGSGRGKKLKYPTANLMPLEKDQLLPKIGVYFTRCIINGLSRYGMCNFGIRPTFGENDLVLEVHLFGEELNDLYDNCIWVEFLERIRDEIKFSSVEELIEQLEKDKSNCLSLKSKYELGEEDAYN
;
A
#
# COMPACT_ATOMS: atom_id res chain seq x y z
N ILE A 1 33.94 -9.68 -5.18
CA ILE A 1 32.92 -10.19 -6.13
C ILE A 1 32.67 -9.16 -7.23
N LEU A 2 32.23 -7.92 -6.91
CA LEU A 2 31.83 -6.92 -7.92
C LEU A 2 32.93 -6.67 -8.95
N ILE A 3 34.15 -6.33 -8.53
CA ILE A 3 35.25 -6.00 -9.46
C ILE A 3 35.67 -7.21 -10.28
N LYS A 4 35.88 -8.36 -9.64
CA LYS A 4 36.33 -9.58 -10.34
C LYS A 4 35.36 -10.11 -11.38
N ASN A 5 34.05 -9.91 -11.15
CA ASN A 5 33.03 -10.53 -11.99
C ASN A 5 32.39 -9.55 -12.97
N PHE A 6 32.36 -8.25 -12.66
CA PHE A 6 31.60 -7.27 -13.43
C PHE A 6 32.48 -6.11 -13.98
N ASN A 7 33.70 -5.94 -13.45
CA ASN A 7 34.64 -4.89 -13.88
C ASN A 7 33.96 -3.51 -14.09
N PRO A 8 33.27 -2.98 -13.04
CA PRO A 8 32.49 -1.76 -13.18
C PRO A 8 33.39 -0.54 -13.47
N GLU A 9 32.98 0.30 -14.39
CA GLU A 9 33.63 1.59 -14.67
C GLU A 9 33.14 2.68 -13.70
N CYS A 10 31.89 2.54 -13.22
CA CYS A 10 31.28 3.47 -12.28
C CYS A 10 30.47 2.71 -11.24
N ILE A 11 30.45 3.21 -10.01
CA ILE A 11 29.57 2.78 -8.92
C ILE A 11 28.70 3.97 -8.52
N VAL A 12 27.37 3.78 -8.55
CA VAL A 12 26.40 4.75 -8.04
C VAL A 12 25.93 4.29 -6.68
N SER A 13 25.96 5.16 -5.68
CA SER A 13 25.58 4.81 -4.30
C SER A 13 24.88 5.96 -3.59
N GLY A 14 23.86 5.64 -2.79
CA GLY A 14 23.21 6.61 -1.91
C GLY A 14 24.17 7.08 -0.80
N LYS A 15 24.07 8.34 -0.38
CA LYS A 15 24.89 8.93 0.68
C LYS A 15 24.87 8.14 1.99
N ASN A 16 23.74 7.52 2.33
CA ASN A 16 23.53 6.78 3.58
C ASN A 16 23.72 5.25 3.42
N HIS A 17 24.21 4.80 2.25
CA HIS A 17 24.40 3.38 2.00
C HIS A 17 25.52 2.82 2.86
N THR A 18 25.25 1.69 3.52
CA THR A 18 26.23 0.92 4.29
C THR A 18 26.23 -0.53 3.79
N PHE A 19 27.40 -1.16 3.77
CA PHE A 19 27.62 -2.49 3.21
C PHE A 19 28.65 -3.29 4.01
N GLY A 20 28.87 -4.54 3.62
CA GLY A 20 29.85 -5.43 4.26
C GLY A 20 29.32 -6.02 5.58
N HIS A 21 30.17 -6.87 6.21
CA HIS A 21 29.86 -7.52 7.47
C HIS A 21 29.64 -6.46 8.57
N ASN A 22 28.54 -6.57 9.31
CA ASN A 22 28.13 -5.62 10.35
C ASN A 22 28.06 -4.16 9.89
N ARG A 23 27.73 -3.90 8.58
CA ARG A 23 27.66 -2.56 8.01
C ARG A 23 28.97 -1.75 8.14
N SER A 24 30.13 -2.43 8.17
CA SER A 24 31.43 -1.81 8.37
C SER A 24 31.90 -0.94 7.17
N GLY A 25 31.31 -1.10 5.99
CA GLY A 25 31.56 -0.28 4.84
C GLY A 25 30.60 0.90 4.77
N ASP A 26 31.10 2.11 4.65
CA ASP A 26 30.38 3.34 4.45
C ASP A 26 30.81 4.05 3.15
N ILE A 27 30.22 5.20 2.87
CA ILE A 27 30.53 6.00 1.70
C ILE A 27 31.99 6.46 1.65
N ASN A 28 32.63 6.68 2.81
CA ASN A 28 34.03 7.11 2.88
C ASN A 28 34.97 5.96 2.52
N TYR A 29 34.64 4.75 3.00
CA TYR A 29 35.32 3.54 2.60
C TYR A 29 35.17 3.31 1.09
N LEU A 30 33.95 3.45 0.55
CA LEU A 30 33.68 3.26 -0.87
C LEU A 30 34.44 4.27 -1.72
N LYS A 31 34.53 5.54 -1.33
CA LYS A 31 35.35 6.57 -1.99
C LYS A 31 36.80 6.16 -2.13
N LYS A 32 37.44 5.78 -1.00
CA LYS A 32 38.85 5.33 -1.01
C LYS A 32 39.04 4.10 -1.89
N PHE A 33 38.11 3.15 -1.82
CA PHE A 33 38.14 1.92 -2.59
C PHE A 33 38.06 2.22 -4.12
N CYS A 34 37.11 3.03 -4.53
CA CYS A 34 36.95 3.43 -5.94
C CYS A 34 38.15 4.17 -6.47
N THR A 35 38.73 5.12 -5.71
CA THR A 35 39.94 5.84 -6.07
C THR A 35 41.12 4.89 -6.30
N ASN A 36 41.32 3.92 -5.41
CA ASN A 36 42.45 2.96 -5.50
C ASN A 36 42.27 1.96 -6.65
N ASN A 37 41.09 1.79 -7.20
CA ASN A 37 40.81 0.86 -8.29
C ASN A 37 40.46 1.55 -9.61
N ASN A 38 40.64 2.87 -9.71
CA ASN A 38 40.30 3.70 -10.90
C ASN A 38 38.84 3.54 -11.33
N ILE A 39 37.91 3.44 -10.37
CA ILE A 39 36.47 3.34 -10.61
C ILE A 39 35.83 4.69 -10.28
N ALA A 40 34.99 5.20 -11.17
CA ALA A 40 34.18 6.38 -10.88
C ALA A 40 33.17 6.09 -9.74
N LEU A 41 32.94 7.06 -8.85
CA LEU A 41 31.91 6.97 -7.81
C LEU A 41 31.01 8.18 -7.91
N GLU A 42 29.72 7.90 -8.13
CA GLU A 42 28.64 8.87 -8.04
C GLU A 42 27.87 8.68 -6.74
N VAL A 43 27.76 9.74 -5.93
CA VAL A 43 27.05 9.71 -4.66
C VAL A 43 25.75 10.47 -4.78
N VAL A 44 24.63 9.74 -4.74
CA VAL A 44 23.28 10.32 -4.82
C VAL A 44 22.85 10.78 -3.44
N GLY A 45 22.43 12.03 -3.34
CA GLY A 45 21.84 12.60 -2.12
C GLY A 45 20.44 12.06 -1.84
N PRO A 46 19.92 12.26 -0.62
CA PRO A 46 18.55 11.90 -0.31
C PRO A 46 17.57 12.78 -1.10
N LEU A 47 16.49 12.15 -1.60
CA LEU A 47 15.36 12.89 -2.14
C LEU A 47 14.65 13.62 -0.99
N LYS A 48 14.27 14.86 -1.23
CA LYS A 48 13.57 15.68 -0.24
C LYS A 48 12.30 16.26 -0.84
N ASP A 49 11.29 16.37 0.01
CA ASP A 49 10.14 17.22 -0.21
C ASP A 49 10.19 18.36 0.80
N CYS A 50 10.40 19.59 0.33
CA CYS A 50 10.78 20.74 1.15
C CYS A 50 12.01 20.41 2.02
N GLU A 51 11.85 20.42 3.36
CA GLU A 51 12.93 20.10 4.32
C GLU A 51 12.95 18.62 4.76
N MET A 52 11.92 17.83 4.41
CA MET A 52 11.79 16.45 4.86
C MET A 52 12.45 15.48 3.87
N VAL A 53 13.24 14.55 4.40
CA VAL A 53 13.86 13.49 3.61
C VAL A 53 12.83 12.39 3.35
N ILE A 54 12.59 12.10 2.08
CA ILE A 54 11.80 10.94 1.66
C ILE A 54 12.64 9.68 1.89
N SER A 55 12.13 8.75 2.66
CA SER A 55 12.80 7.49 2.97
C SER A 55 11.82 6.34 3.11
N SER A 56 12.29 5.12 2.86
CA SER A 56 11.48 3.91 3.04
C SER A 56 10.94 3.77 4.47
N THR A 57 11.70 4.20 5.48
CA THR A 57 11.25 4.17 6.88
C THR A 57 10.09 5.14 7.10
N ASN A 58 10.21 6.37 6.57
CA ASN A 58 9.15 7.36 6.69
C ASN A 58 7.87 6.91 5.95
N ILE A 59 8.01 6.39 4.73
CA ILE A 59 6.87 5.89 3.95
C ILE A 59 6.16 4.74 4.67
N ARG A 60 6.90 3.78 5.27
CA ARG A 60 6.29 2.72 6.08
C ARG A 60 5.49 3.29 7.25
N ASN A 61 6.08 4.25 7.99
CA ASN A 61 5.39 4.91 9.10
C ASN A 61 4.11 5.62 8.64
N LEU A 62 4.12 6.28 7.47
CA LEU A 62 2.93 6.91 6.90
C LEU A 62 1.83 5.87 6.63
N ILE A 63 2.17 4.73 6.04
CA ILE A 63 1.22 3.64 5.74
C ILE A 63 0.65 3.07 7.05
N GLU A 64 1.50 2.71 8.00
CA GLU A 64 1.12 2.14 9.31
C GLU A 64 0.26 3.09 10.15
N ASN A 65 0.39 4.41 9.94
CA ASN A 65 -0.43 5.43 10.59
C ASN A 65 -1.65 5.85 9.77
N GLY A 66 -1.85 5.29 8.56
CA GLY A 66 -3.02 5.53 7.71
C GLY A 66 -2.95 6.81 6.88
N PHE A 67 -1.78 7.46 6.78
CA PHE A 67 -1.56 8.63 5.92
C PHE A 67 -1.29 8.20 4.46
N ILE A 68 -2.23 7.43 3.89
CA ILE A 68 -2.08 6.75 2.60
C ILE A 68 -1.81 7.73 1.47
N ARG A 69 -2.56 8.82 1.37
CA ARG A 69 -2.37 9.83 0.32
C ARG A 69 -0.95 10.43 0.35
N ARG A 70 -0.45 10.74 1.56
CA ARG A 70 0.92 11.22 1.72
C ARG A 70 1.96 10.16 1.39
N ALA A 71 1.72 8.91 1.78
CA ALA A 71 2.58 7.78 1.43
C ALA A 71 2.67 7.59 -0.09
N ASN A 72 1.53 7.64 -0.79
CA ASN A 72 1.48 7.54 -2.25
C ASN A 72 2.27 8.66 -2.94
N TYR A 73 2.11 9.89 -2.45
CA TYR A 73 2.89 11.03 -2.93
C TYR A 73 4.40 10.81 -2.77
N GLU A 74 4.87 10.43 -1.58
CA GLU A 74 6.29 10.18 -1.32
C GLU A 74 6.83 8.94 -2.05
N LEU A 75 5.99 7.92 -2.32
CA LEU A 75 6.33 6.75 -3.14
C LEU A 75 6.46 7.10 -4.62
N GLY A 76 5.77 8.14 -5.10
CA GLY A 76 5.60 8.41 -6.52
C GLY A 76 4.75 7.36 -7.24
N SER A 77 3.98 6.56 -6.49
CA SER A 77 3.08 5.51 -6.99
C SER A 77 2.04 5.16 -5.93
N ILE A 78 0.94 4.53 -6.35
CA ILE A 78 -0.09 4.10 -5.41
C ILE A 78 0.38 2.86 -4.65
N TYR A 79 0.32 2.92 -3.32
CA TYR A 79 0.60 1.79 -2.45
C TYR A 79 -0.45 0.70 -2.61
N GLY A 80 0.02 -0.52 -2.84
CA GLY A 80 -0.85 -1.68 -3.01
C GLY A 80 -0.09 -2.99 -2.86
N PHE A 81 -0.84 -4.10 -2.89
CA PHE A 81 -0.29 -5.45 -2.83
C PHE A 81 -1.22 -6.48 -3.46
N TYR A 82 -0.67 -7.64 -3.78
CA TYR A 82 -1.45 -8.78 -4.24
C TYR A 82 -2.14 -9.47 -3.07
N ALA A 83 -3.43 -9.77 -3.25
CA ALA A 83 -4.23 -10.51 -2.29
C ALA A 83 -5.05 -11.59 -2.99
N LYS A 84 -5.24 -12.71 -2.31
CA LYS A 84 -6.12 -13.80 -2.75
C LYS A 84 -7.54 -13.55 -2.23
N VAL A 85 -8.52 -13.71 -3.10
CA VAL A 85 -9.94 -13.68 -2.70
C VAL A 85 -10.28 -15.00 -2.00
N VAL A 86 -10.70 -14.90 -0.75
CA VAL A 86 -11.04 -16.05 0.09
C VAL A 86 -12.52 -16.03 0.48
N SER A 87 -13.04 -17.18 0.88
CA SER A 87 -14.43 -17.26 1.35
C SER A 87 -14.61 -16.47 2.65
N GLY A 88 -15.70 -15.73 2.74
CA GLY A 88 -16.08 -14.94 3.91
C GLY A 88 -17.38 -15.39 4.53
N SER A 89 -17.82 -14.68 5.58
CA SER A 89 -19.07 -14.98 6.30
C SER A 89 -20.36 -14.67 5.52
N GLY A 90 -20.27 -14.00 4.38
CA GLY A 90 -21.41 -13.61 3.55
C GLY A 90 -22.35 -12.56 4.18
N ARG A 91 -21.95 -11.92 5.27
CA ARG A 91 -22.79 -10.92 5.99
C ARG A 91 -23.08 -9.71 5.11
N GLY A 92 -22.10 -9.22 4.33
CA GLY A 92 -22.26 -8.07 3.44
C GLY A 92 -23.38 -8.27 2.40
N LYS A 93 -23.56 -9.49 1.89
CA LYS A 93 -24.63 -9.80 0.93
C LYS A 93 -26.03 -9.55 1.53
N LYS A 94 -26.24 -9.87 2.82
CA LYS A 94 -27.50 -9.61 3.54
C LYS A 94 -27.78 -8.12 3.71
N LEU A 95 -26.73 -7.30 3.77
CA LEU A 95 -26.82 -5.85 3.94
C LEU A 95 -26.86 -5.09 2.60
N LYS A 96 -26.95 -5.79 1.45
CA LYS A 96 -26.82 -5.22 0.10
C LYS A 96 -25.46 -4.58 -0.22
N TYR A 97 -24.44 -4.92 0.58
CA TYR A 97 -23.05 -4.56 0.38
C TYR A 97 -22.19 -5.83 0.27
N PRO A 98 -22.30 -6.59 -0.85
CA PRO A 98 -21.49 -7.79 -1.01
C PRO A 98 -20.00 -7.42 -0.97
N THR A 99 -19.20 -8.19 -0.20
CA THR A 99 -17.78 -7.96 -0.03
C THR A 99 -16.97 -9.18 -0.43
N ALA A 100 -15.82 -8.97 -1.07
CA ALA A 100 -14.77 -9.96 -1.22
C ALA A 100 -13.87 -9.89 0.02
N ASN A 101 -13.61 -11.05 0.65
CA ASN A 101 -12.60 -11.16 1.69
C ASN A 101 -11.26 -11.41 1.02
N LEU A 102 -10.26 -10.66 1.43
CA LEU A 102 -8.94 -10.66 0.83
C LEU A 102 -7.89 -11.09 1.85
N MET A 103 -6.98 -11.93 1.42
CA MET A 103 -5.82 -12.36 2.19
C MET A 103 -4.56 -11.96 1.42
N PRO A 104 -3.67 -11.11 1.99
CA PRO A 104 -2.40 -10.80 1.37
C PRO A 104 -1.63 -12.06 1.00
N LEU A 105 -0.96 -12.07 -0.16
CA LEU A 105 -0.16 -13.23 -0.59
C LEU A 105 1.11 -13.38 0.24
N GLU A 106 1.72 -12.26 0.59
CA GLU A 106 2.96 -12.25 1.36
C GLU A 106 2.66 -12.18 2.87
N LYS A 107 3.30 -13.05 3.62
CA LYS A 107 3.09 -13.17 5.07
C LYS A 107 3.53 -11.92 5.85
N ASP A 108 4.61 -11.30 5.36
CA ASP A 108 5.19 -10.08 5.95
C ASP A 108 4.74 -8.81 5.22
N GLN A 109 3.56 -8.85 4.56
CA GLN A 109 3.02 -7.69 3.87
C GLN A 109 2.84 -6.53 4.83
N LEU A 110 3.42 -5.37 4.50
CA LEU A 110 3.13 -4.14 5.21
C LEU A 110 1.63 -3.83 5.05
N LEU A 111 0.93 -3.67 6.16
CA LEU A 111 -0.50 -3.37 6.15
C LEU A 111 -0.74 -1.94 6.64
N PRO A 112 -1.75 -1.24 6.11
CA PRO A 112 -2.08 0.10 6.55
C PRO A 112 -2.74 0.07 7.95
N LYS A 113 -2.92 1.24 8.58
CA LYS A 113 -3.69 1.36 9.82
C LYS A 113 -5.10 0.79 9.63
N ILE A 114 -5.63 0.12 10.64
CA ILE A 114 -7.03 -0.34 10.68
C ILE A 114 -7.99 0.82 10.39
N GLY A 115 -9.00 0.59 9.54
CA GLY A 115 -9.99 1.59 9.14
C GLY A 115 -10.66 1.30 7.80
N VAL A 116 -11.40 2.27 7.30
CA VAL A 116 -12.08 2.20 6.01
C VAL A 116 -11.30 3.01 4.98
N TYR A 117 -11.16 2.44 3.78
CA TYR A 117 -10.36 2.98 2.70
C TYR A 117 -11.13 3.05 1.38
N PHE A 118 -10.85 4.06 0.60
CA PHE A 118 -11.14 4.07 -0.83
C PHE A 118 -10.02 3.31 -1.55
N THR A 119 -10.41 2.32 -2.35
CA THR A 119 -9.46 1.39 -2.99
C THR A 119 -9.74 1.25 -4.48
N ARG A 120 -8.70 0.85 -5.23
CA ARG A 120 -8.80 0.39 -6.62
C ARG A 120 -8.27 -1.04 -6.69
N CYS A 121 -9.07 -1.95 -7.21
CA CYS A 121 -8.70 -3.33 -7.44
C CYS A 121 -8.46 -3.59 -8.92
N ILE A 122 -7.35 -4.23 -9.26
CA ILE A 122 -7.07 -4.66 -10.63
C ILE A 122 -7.39 -6.15 -10.72
N ILE A 123 -8.42 -6.47 -11.51
CA ILE A 123 -8.97 -7.81 -11.68
C ILE A 123 -8.94 -8.14 -13.16
N ASN A 124 -8.18 -9.16 -13.56
CA ASN A 124 -8.01 -9.55 -14.96
C ASN A 124 -7.62 -8.37 -15.88
N GLY A 125 -6.76 -7.48 -15.38
CA GLY A 125 -6.32 -6.27 -16.11
C GLY A 125 -7.32 -5.12 -16.14
N LEU A 126 -8.48 -5.26 -15.49
CA LEU A 126 -9.50 -4.21 -15.42
C LEU A 126 -9.52 -3.56 -14.03
N SER A 127 -9.52 -2.23 -14.02
CA SER A 127 -9.63 -1.43 -12.79
C SER A 127 -11.07 -1.39 -12.27
N ARG A 128 -11.24 -1.62 -10.96
CA ARG A 128 -12.51 -1.55 -10.25
C ARG A 128 -12.32 -0.77 -8.96
N TYR A 129 -13.13 0.26 -8.77
CA TYR A 129 -13.12 1.03 -7.51
C TYR A 129 -14.03 0.39 -6.47
N GLY A 130 -13.66 0.56 -5.21
CA GLY A 130 -14.42 0.02 -4.10
C GLY A 130 -14.10 0.70 -2.77
N MET A 131 -14.84 0.34 -1.75
CA MET A 131 -14.49 0.66 -0.37
C MET A 131 -14.00 -0.60 0.33
N CYS A 132 -12.91 -0.46 1.06
CA CYS A 132 -12.28 -1.54 1.81
C CYS A 132 -12.42 -1.29 3.31
N ASN A 133 -12.94 -2.25 4.04
CA ASN A 133 -12.83 -2.30 5.49
C ASN A 133 -11.64 -3.17 5.85
N PHE A 134 -10.65 -2.59 6.49
CA PHE A 134 -9.54 -3.29 7.11
C PHE A 134 -9.70 -3.23 8.61
N GLY A 135 -9.92 -4.36 9.26
CA GLY A 135 -10.27 -4.42 10.65
C GLY A 135 -9.88 -5.73 11.33
N ILE A 136 -10.24 -5.85 12.60
CA ILE A 136 -10.05 -7.06 13.39
C ILE A 136 -11.40 -7.74 13.54
N ARG A 137 -11.49 -9.01 13.15
CA ARG A 137 -12.64 -9.84 13.47
C ARG A 137 -12.34 -10.61 14.76
N PRO A 138 -13.05 -10.34 15.86
CA PRO A 138 -12.93 -11.16 17.05
C PRO A 138 -13.55 -12.54 16.77
N THR A 139 -12.72 -13.54 16.55
CA THR A 139 -13.07 -14.95 16.55
C THR A 139 -12.63 -15.57 17.87
N PHE A 140 -13.19 -16.72 18.24
CA PHE A 140 -12.88 -17.39 19.50
C PHE A 140 -11.38 -17.73 19.58
N GLY A 141 -10.60 -16.86 20.24
CA GLY A 141 -9.21 -17.08 20.60
C GLY A 141 -8.14 -16.36 19.78
N GLU A 142 -8.45 -15.80 18.60
CA GLU A 142 -7.50 -15.05 17.78
C GLU A 142 -8.16 -13.81 17.19
N ASN A 143 -7.41 -12.71 17.14
CA ASN A 143 -7.82 -11.48 16.47
C ASN A 143 -7.36 -11.55 15.01
N ASP A 144 -8.17 -12.14 14.15
CA ASP A 144 -7.85 -12.22 12.73
C ASP A 144 -8.03 -10.85 12.06
N LEU A 145 -6.97 -10.40 11.40
CA LEU A 145 -7.05 -9.24 10.51
C LEU A 145 -7.85 -9.61 9.27
N VAL A 146 -8.85 -8.81 8.96
CA VAL A 146 -9.76 -9.04 7.83
C VAL A 146 -9.75 -7.84 6.91
N LEU A 147 -9.54 -8.12 5.64
CA LEU A 147 -9.60 -7.14 4.56
C LEU A 147 -10.85 -7.47 3.73
N GLU A 148 -11.88 -6.65 3.83
CA GLU A 148 -13.13 -6.82 3.09
C GLU A 148 -13.33 -5.68 2.10
N VAL A 149 -13.42 -5.98 0.80
CA VAL A 149 -13.62 -4.97 -0.25
C VAL A 149 -15.01 -5.11 -0.85
N HIS A 150 -15.80 -4.03 -0.83
CA HIS A 150 -17.02 -3.86 -1.59
C HIS A 150 -16.71 -3.12 -2.90
N LEU A 151 -16.80 -3.81 -4.04
CA LEU A 151 -16.59 -3.22 -5.36
C LEU A 151 -17.86 -2.50 -5.84
N PHE A 152 -17.70 -1.33 -6.43
CA PHE A 152 -18.83 -0.53 -6.91
C PHE A 152 -19.30 -1.01 -8.29
N GLY A 153 -20.60 -1.34 -8.39
CA GLY A 153 -21.23 -1.69 -9.66
C GLY A 153 -20.94 -3.09 -10.18
N GLU A 154 -20.34 -3.97 -9.37
CA GLU A 154 -19.95 -5.32 -9.78
C GLU A 154 -20.60 -6.40 -8.92
N GLU A 155 -20.94 -7.52 -9.55
CA GLU A 155 -21.27 -8.76 -8.84
C GLU A 155 -19.98 -9.57 -8.60
N LEU A 156 -19.80 -10.03 -7.36
CA LEU A 156 -18.57 -10.73 -6.91
C LEU A 156 -18.58 -12.23 -7.23
N ASN A 157 -19.47 -12.70 -8.14
CA ASN A 157 -19.86 -14.10 -8.21
C ASN A 157 -18.74 -15.08 -8.64
N ASP A 158 -17.65 -14.62 -9.28
CA ASP A 158 -16.59 -15.49 -9.81
C ASP A 158 -15.17 -15.08 -9.38
N LEU A 159 -15.03 -14.37 -8.27
CA LEU A 159 -13.71 -13.89 -7.84
C LEU A 159 -12.99 -14.83 -6.85
N TYR A 160 -13.64 -15.88 -6.36
CA TYR A 160 -13.00 -16.79 -5.40
C TYR A 160 -11.74 -17.43 -5.98
N ASP A 161 -10.74 -17.58 -5.14
CA ASP A 161 -9.41 -18.11 -5.46
C ASP A 161 -8.57 -17.26 -6.44
N ASN A 162 -9.12 -16.19 -7.01
CA ASN A 162 -8.36 -15.28 -7.85
C ASN A 162 -7.39 -14.42 -7.02
N CYS A 163 -6.22 -14.14 -7.61
CA CYS A 163 -5.30 -13.14 -7.09
C CYS A 163 -5.61 -11.80 -7.73
N ILE A 164 -5.80 -10.78 -6.92
CA ILE A 164 -6.07 -9.41 -7.36
C ILE A 164 -5.02 -8.46 -6.79
N TRP A 165 -4.72 -7.40 -7.52
CA TRP A 165 -3.93 -6.30 -7.01
C TRP A 165 -4.84 -5.29 -6.36
N VAL A 166 -4.58 -4.93 -5.10
CA VAL A 166 -5.38 -3.97 -4.32
C VAL A 166 -4.55 -2.75 -4.02
N GLU A 167 -5.01 -1.60 -4.45
CA GLU A 167 -4.41 -0.29 -4.24
C GLU A 167 -5.21 0.51 -3.22
N PHE A 168 -4.51 1.15 -2.30
CA PHE A 168 -5.09 2.03 -1.29
C PHE A 168 -4.92 3.47 -1.75
N LEU A 169 -6.03 4.11 -2.10
CA LEU A 169 -6.05 5.47 -2.63
C LEU A 169 -6.12 6.51 -1.51
N GLU A 170 -7.14 6.41 -0.67
CA GLU A 170 -7.34 7.31 0.47
C GLU A 170 -7.91 6.57 1.68
N ARG A 171 -7.60 7.07 2.86
CA ARG A 171 -8.22 6.62 4.11
C ARG A 171 -9.46 7.46 4.37
N ILE A 172 -10.60 6.80 4.56
CA ILE A 172 -11.89 7.45 4.75
C ILE A 172 -12.14 7.76 6.24
N ARG A 173 -11.92 6.75 7.13
CA ARG A 173 -12.15 6.88 8.58
C ARG A 173 -11.54 5.74 9.38
N ASP A 174 -11.56 5.89 10.70
CA ASP A 174 -11.30 4.81 11.66
C ASP A 174 -12.47 3.80 11.70
N GLU A 175 -12.24 2.61 12.27
CA GLU A 175 -13.32 1.68 12.58
C GLU A 175 -14.29 2.29 13.60
N ILE A 176 -15.57 2.00 13.42
CA ILE A 176 -16.65 2.41 14.32
C ILE A 176 -17.42 1.16 14.74
N LYS A 177 -17.75 1.06 16.01
CA LYS A 177 -18.71 0.07 16.53
C LYS A 177 -20.10 0.63 16.43
N PHE A 178 -21.02 -0.14 15.86
CA PHE A 178 -22.44 0.24 15.71
C PHE A 178 -23.28 -0.50 16.73
N SER A 179 -24.31 0.18 17.26
CA SER A 179 -25.27 -0.39 18.20
C SER A 179 -26.42 -1.09 17.48
N SER A 180 -26.64 -0.78 16.20
CA SER A 180 -27.68 -1.41 15.39
C SER A 180 -27.23 -1.66 13.94
N VAL A 181 -27.98 -2.48 13.22
CA VAL A 181 -27.76 -2.76 11.80
C VAL A 181 -28.09 -1.53 10.95
N GLU A 182 -29.07 -0.76 11.36
CA GLU A 182 -29.50 0.47 10.70
C GLU A 182 -28.39 1.51 10.71
N GLU A 183 -27.75 1.76 11.86
CA GLU A 183 -26.60 2.66 11.98
C GLU A 183 -25.43 2.21 11.08
N LEU A 184 -25.18 0.89 11.01
CA LEU A 184 -24.15 0.36 10.10
C LEU A 184 -24.50 0.66 8.64
N ILE A 185 -25.75 0.44 8.21
CA ILE A 185 -26.18 0.69 6.83
C ILE A 185 -26.05 2.17 6.49
N GLU A 186 -26.50 3.08 7.35
CA GLU A 186 -26.37 4.53 7.15
C GLU A 186 -24.88 4.94 7.00
N GLN A 187 -24.01 4.34 7.81
CA GLN A 187 -22.58 4.64 7.69
C GLN A 187 -21.97 4.08 6.40
N LEU A 188 -22.36 2.88 5.98
CA LEU A 188 -21.91 2.31 4.70
C LEU A 188 -22.35 3.17 3.50
N GLU A 189 -23.54 3.75 3.54
CA GLU A 189 -24.03 4.69 2.51
C GLU A 189 -23.20 5.97 2.48
N LYS A 190 -22.88 6.54 3.64
CA LYS A 190 -21.99 7.71 3.76
C LYS A 190 -20.59 7.42 3.21
N ASP A 191 -20.01 6.28 3.60
CA ASP A 191 -18.69 5.86 3.15
C ASP A 191 -18.66 5.65 1.63
N LYS A 192 -19.68 4.98 1.08
CA LYS A 192 -19.84 4.78 -0.36
C LYS A 192 -19.96 6.12 -1.10
N SER A 193 -20.79 7.05 -0.59
CA SER A 193 -20.94 8.39 -1.17
C SER A 193 -19.62 9.14 -1.20
N ASN A 194 -18.85 9.11 -0.11
CA ASN A 194 -17.52 9.70 -0.01
C ASN A 194 -16.56 9.09 -1.04
N CYS A 195 -16.50 7.76 -1.13
CA CYS A 195 -15.67 7.06 -2.11
C CYS A 195 -16.04 7.42 -3.56
N LEU A 196 -17.35 7.52 -3.88
CA LEU A 196 -17.81 7.88 -5.22
C LEU A 196 -17.46 9.33 -5.58
N SER A 197 -17.49 10.25 -4.60
CA SER A 197 -17.04 11.63 -4.81
C SER A 197 -15.53 11.71 -5.10
N LEU A 198 -14.73 10.86 -4.43
CA LEU A 198 -13.30 10.75 -4.68
C LEU A 198 -13.01 10.11 -6.05
N LYS A 199 -13.78 9.09 -6.42
CA LYS A 199 -13.61 8.37 -7.69
C LYS A 199 -13.51 9.33 -8.88
N SER A 200 -14.38 10.35 -8.94
CA SER A 200 -14.38 11.34 -10.02
C SER A 200 -13.05 12.10 -10.13
N LYS A 201 -12.38 12.37 -9.01
CA LYS A 201 -11.06 13.02 -9.00
C LYS A 201 -9.98 12.12 -9.58
N TYR A 202 -10.02 10.82 -9.24
CA TYR A 202 -9.04 9.84 -9.71
C TYR A 202 -9.26 9.40 -11.16
N GLU A 203 -10.48 9.55 -11.70
CA GLU A 203 -10.78 9.31 -13.13
C GLU A 203 -10.40 10.49 -14.02
N LEU A 204 -10.49 11.73 -13.51
CA LEU A 204 -10.17 12.96 -14.25
C LEU A 204 -8.68 13.33 -14.19
N GLY A 205 -7.95 12.80 -13.23
CA GLY A 205 -6.59 13.21 -12.91
C GLY A 205 -5.65 12.05 -12.64
N GLU A 206 -5.44 11.13 -13.59
CA GLU A 206 -4.28 10.24 -13.48
C GLU A 206 -2.96 11.04 -13.50
N GLU A 207 -2.96 12.30 -13.97
CA GLU A 207 -1.79 13.18 -13.95
C GLU A 207 -1.75 14.16 -12.75
N ASP A 208 -2.90 14.50 -12.14
CA ASP A 208 -2.99 15.53 -11.08
C ASP A 208 -3.14 14.97 -9.65
N ALA A 209 -3.23 13.69 -9.46
CA ALA A 209 -3.39 13.08 -8.12
C ALA A 209 -2.17 13.26 -7.21
N TYR A 210 -1.07 13.78 -7.75
CA TYR A 210 0.22 13.97 -7.07
C TYR A 210 0.65 15.44 -6.94
N ASN A 211 -0.17 16.40 -7.41
CA ASN A 211 0.08 17.84 -7.27
C ASN A 211 -0.68 18.46 -6.07
#